data_ff795bd1f1678fbf0be5c1f2f453c292
#
_entry.id   ff795bd1f1678fbf0be5c1f2f453c292
#
_cell.length_a   1.000
_cell.length_b   1.000
_cell.length_c   1.000
_cell.angle_alpha   90.00
_cell.angle_beta   90.00
_cell.angle_gamma   90.00
#
_symmetry.space_group_name_H-M   'P 1'
#
loop_
_entity.id
_entity.type
_entity.pdbx_description
1 polymer ?
#
loop_
_entity_poly.entity_id
_entity_poly.type
_entity_poly.pdbx_seq_one_letter_code
_entity_poly.pdbx_strand_id
1 'polypeptide(L)'
;MNLRRLKYFVKIVDIGSLTQAAEVLHIAQPALSQQVATLEGEMDQQLLIRTKRGVTPTDAGKVLYTHARNILRQCEQAQMAVHNSGNILSGQVSIGLAPGTAASSLVMPLLREIRETWPDILVYLHENSGQALNEKVINGQLDMALLYDRTPEKGLSS
;
A
#
# COMPACT_ATOMS: atom_id res chain seq x y z
N MET A 1 -8.56 8.61 15.92
CA MET A 1 -8.06 8.25 14.56
C MET A 1 -9.21 7.77 13.71
N ASN A 2 -9.28 8.14 12.42
CA ASN A 2 -10.26 7.63 11.47
C ASN A 2 -9.62 7.38 10.10
N LEU A 3 -10.27 6.56 9.26
CA LEU A 3 -9.76 6.16 7.95
C LEU A 3 -9.50 7.34 7.00
N ARG A 4 -10.29 8.39 7.08
CA ARG A 4 -10.11 9.59 6.24
C ARG A 4 -8.79 10.29 6.57
N ARG A 5 -8.45 10.46 7.85
CA ARG A 5 -7.19 11.06 8.28
C ARG A 5 -5.99 10.18 7.88
N LEU A 6 -6.13 8.85 7.99
CA LEU A 6 -5.10 7.94 7.51
C LEU A 6 -4.87 8.07 5.99
N LYS A 7 -5.94 8.14 5.19
CA LYS A 7 -5.84 8.39 3.74
C LYS A 7 -5.11 9.70 3.44
N TYR A 8 -5.45 10.77 4.15
CA TYR A 8 -4.82 12.07 3.97
C TYR A 8 -3.34 12.02 4.32
N PHE A 9 -3.01 11.43 5.46
CA PHE A 9 -1.63 11.28 5.91
C PHE A 9 -0.79 10.48 4.91
N VAL A 10 -1.27 9.30 4.48
CA VAL A 10 -0.59 8.47 3.48
C VAL A 10 -0.37 9.25 2.19
N LYS A 11 -1.41 9.95 1.69
CA LYS A 11 -1.29 10.74 0.45
C LYS A 11 -0.27 11.87 0.55
N ILE A 12 -0.17 12.53 1.70
CA ILE A 12 0.84 13.58 1.93
C ILE A 12 2.24 13.00 1.91
N VAL A 13 2.46 11.85 2.54
CA VAL A 13 3.76 11.18 2.55
C VAL A 13 4.15 10.71 1.15
N ASP A 14 3.21 10.11 0.40
CA ASP A 14 3.45 9.64 -0.97
C ASP A 14 3.85 10.77 -1.93
N ILE A 15 3.21 11.94 -1.80
CA ILE A 15 3.47 13.10 -2.67
C ILE A 15 4.64 13.94 -2.17
N GLY A 16 4.88 13.99 -0.85
CA GLY A 16 5.91 14.83 -0.23
C GLY A 16 5.57 16.34 -0.21
N SER A 17 4.31 16.71 -0.49
CA SER A 17 3.84 18.09 -0.52
C SER A 17 2.40 18.21 -0.02
N LEU A 18 2.17 19.07 0.97
CA LEU A 18 0.83 19.38 1.49
C LEU A 18 -0.06 20.06 0.43
N THR A 19 0.49 20.97 -0.35
CA THR A 19 -0.26 21.71 -1.37
C THR A 19 -0.71 20.77 -2.48
N GLN A 20 0.21 20.00 -3.04
CA GLN A 20 -0.11 19.04 -4.11
C GLN A 20 -1.05 17.93 -3.60
N ALA A 21 -0.86 17.46 -2.36
CA ALA A 21 -1.77 16.48 -1.77
C ALA A 21 -3.19 17.05 -1.62
N ALA A 22 -3.33 18.32 -1.22
CA ALA A 22 -4.62 18.99 -1.11
C ALA A 22 -5.32 19.11 -2.47
N GLU A 23 -4.57 19.45 -3.53
CA GLU A 23 -5.09 19.49 -4.90
C GLU A 23 -5.59 18.11 -5.36
N VAL A 24 -4.80 17.06 -5.19
CA VAL A 24 -5.17 15.67 -5.55
C VAL A 24 -6.37 15.18 -4.75
N LEU A 25 -6.49 15.60 -3.49
CA LEU A 25 -7.60 15.23 -2.60
C LEU A 25 -8.83 16.13 -2.76
N HIS A 26 -8.75 17.16 -3.61
CA HIS A 26 -9.82 18.14 -3.85
C HIS A 26 -10.32 18.82 -2.55
N ILE A 27 -9.40 19.18 -1.67
CA ILE A 27 -9.70 19.89 -0.42
C ILE A 27 -8.79 21.11 -0.25
N ALA A 28 -9.23 22.08 0.55
CA ALA A 28 -8.40 23.24 0.88
C ALA A 28 -7.17 22.82 1.70
N GLN A 29 -5.99 23.32 1.34
CA GLN A 29 -4.74 23.00 2.04
C GLN A 29 -4.81 23.30 3.56
N PRO A 30 -5.41 24.41 4.05
CA PRO A 30 -5.59 24.61 5.49
C PRO A 30 -6.42 23.52 6.18
N ALA A 31 -7.45 23.01 5.50
CA ALA A 31 -8.27 21.92 6.01
C ALA A 31 -7.46 20.61 6.11
N LEU A 32 -6.66 20.30 5.08
CA LEU A 32 -5.75 19.14 5.10
C LEU A 32 -4.75 19.26 6.24
N SER A 33 -4.15 20.44 6.42
CA SER A 33 -3.20 20.75 7.50
C SER A 33 -3.84 20.52 8.89
N GLN A 34 -5.09 20.95 9.05
CA GLN A 34 -5.84 20.75 10.30
C GLN A 34 -6.12 19.26 10.56
N GLN A 35 -6.44 18.47 9.54
CA GLN A 35 -6.64 17.03 9.70
C GLN A 35 -5.38 16.30 10.15
N VAL A 36 -4.21 16.72 9.64
CA VAL A 36 -2.91 16.19 10.08
C VAL A 36 -2.63 16.60 11.52
N ALA A 37 -2.80 17.87 11.87
CA ALA A 37 -2.58 18.35 13.23
C ALA A 37 -3.49 17.62 14.25
N THR A 38 -4.73 17.33 13.87
CA THR A 38 -5.64 16.54 14.70
C THR A 38 -5.13 15.09 14.86
N LEU A 39 -4.61 14.48 13.80
CA LEU A 39 -4.04 13.12 13.84
C LEU A 39 -2.79 13.08 14.74
N GLU A 40 -1.91 14.08 14.62
CA GLU A 40 -0.72 14.22 15.46
C GLU A 40 -1.12 14.41 16.94
N GLY A 41 -2.14 15.20 17.23
CA GLY A 41 -2.69 15.37 18.59
C GLY A 41 -3.29 14.08 19.15
N GLU A 42 -3.99 13.29 18.35
CA GLU A 42 -4.53 11.99 18.77
C GLU A 42 -3.44 10.94 19.07
N MET A 43 -2.28 11.06 18.43
CA MET A 43 -1.13 10.16 18.61
C MET A 43 -0.15 10.68 19.67
N ASP A 44 -0.31 11.92 20.11
CA ASP A 44 0.66 12.63 20.95
C ASP A 44 2.08 12.59 20.38
N GLN A 45 2.18 12.65 19.05
CA GLN A 45 3.42 12.56 18.30
C GLN A 45 3.38 13.44 17.06
N GLN A 46 4.48 14.10 16.75
CA GLN A 46 4.68 14.71 15.45
C GLN A 46 4.93 13.62 14.41
N LEU A 47 4.13 13.62 13.33
CA LEU A 47 4.21 12.60 12.28
C LEU A 47 4.90 13.12 11.01
N LEU A 48 4.87 14.45 10.79
CA LEU A 48 5.43 15.08 9.61
C LEU A 48 6.40 16.21 9.95
N ILE A 49 7.51 16.27 9.21
CA ILE A 49 8.45 17.39 9.20
C ILE A 49 8.18 18.22 7.97
N ARG A 50 7.89 19.51 8.18
CA ARG A 50 7.66 20.49 7.09
C ARG A 50 8.91 21.31 6.87
N THR A 51 9.38 21.35 5.65
CA THR A 51 10.53 22.14 5.22
C THR A 51 10.20 22.95 3.98
N LYS A 52 11.09 23.87 3.58
CA LYS A 52 10.97 24.59 2.30
C LYS A 52 11.05 23.67 1.07
N ARG A 53 11.55 22.42 1.24
CA ARG A 53 11.68 21.42 0.20
C ARG A 53 10.49 20.46 0.12
N GLY A 54 9.53 20.58 1.04
CA GLY A 54 8.37 19.71 1.10
C GLY A 54 8.12 19.12 2.48
N VAL A 55 7.46 17.98 2.51
CA VAL A 55 7.05 17.28 3.72
C VAL A 55 7.65 15.87 3.73
N THR A 56 8.26 15.49 4.85
CA THR A 56 8.79 14.15 5.09
C THR A 56 8.24 13.57 6.39
N PRO A 57 8.05 12.24 6.49
CA PRO A 57 7.61 11.63 7.75
C PRO A 57 8.73 11.64 8.80
N THR A 58 8.36 11.83 10.08
CA THR A 58 9.21 11.51 11.24
C THR A 58 9.37 9.99 11.37
N ASP A 59 10.16 9.52 12.34
CA ASP A 59 10.23 8.07 12.60
C ASP A 59 8.88 7.52 13.08
N ALA A 60 8.15 8.24 13.93
CA ALA A 60 6.76 7.92 14.28
C ALA A 60 5.84 7.94 13.05
N GLY A 61 6.04 8.90 12.14
CA GLY A 61 5.33 8.99 10.88
C GLY A 61 5.60 7.80 9.96
N LYS A 62 6.83 7.29 9.87
CA LYS A 62 7.15 6.09 9.09
C LYS A 62 6.44 4.85 9.64
N VAL A 63 6.42 4.69 10.96
CA VAL A 63 5.69 3.61 11.62
C VAL A 63 4.20 3.71 11.29
N LEU A 64 3.59 4.88 11.49
CA LEU A 64 2.19 5.08 11.18
C LEU A 64 1.90 4.87 9.68
N TYR A 65 2.77 5.32 8.79
CA TYR A 65 2.60 5.15 7.34
C TYR A 65 2.46 3.67 6.96
N THR A 66 3.34 2.81 7.48
CA THR A 66 3.27 1.36 7.24
C THR A 66 1.94 0.78 7.72
N HIS A 67 1.54 1.08 8.95
CA HIS A 67 0.27 0.60 9.50
C HIS A 67 -0.95 1.18 8.78
N ALA A 68 -0.92 2.47 8.44
CA ALA A 68 -2.01 3.13 7.74
C ALA A 68 -2.27 2.52 6.36
N ARG A 69 -1.21 2.22 5.59
CA ARG A 69 -1.34 1.52 4.30
C ARG A 69 -1.99 0.15 4.46
N ASN A 70 -1.55 -0.62 5.46
CA ASN A 70 -2.13 -1.94 5.71
C ASN A 70 -3.61 -1.85 6.11
N ILE A 71 -3.97 -0.91 6.99
CA ILE A 71 -5.37 -0.68 7.41
C ILE A 71 -6.23 -0.30 6.20
N LEU A 72 -5.76 0.65 5.38
CA LEU A 72 -6.50 1.10 4.20
C LEU A 72 -6.70 -0.03 3.19
N ARG A 73 -5.67 -0.84 2.96
CA ARG A 73 -5.76 -2.03 2.11
C ARG A 73 -6.75 -3.06 2.66
N GLN A 74 -6.73 -3.34 3.95
CA GLN A 74 -7.70 -4.24 4.60
C GLN A 74 -9.14 -3.74 4.44
N CYS A 75 -9.36 -2.43 4.53
CA CYS A 75 -10.69 -1.86 4.29
C CYS A 75 -11.13 -2.05 2.82
N GLU A 76 -10.24 -1.86 1.87
CA GLU A 76 -10.52 -2.10 0.45
C GLU A 76 -10.82 -3.57 0.18
N GLN A 77 -10.03 -4.48 0.75
CA GLN A 77 -10.27 -5.92 0.66
C GLN A 77 -11.62 -6.34 1.27
N ALA A 78 -11.98 -5.77 2.42
CA ALA A 78 -13.27 -6.03 3.05
C ALA A 78 -14.44 -5.55 2.17
N GLN A 79 -14.33 -4.36 1.57
CA GLN A 79 -15.34 -3.84 0.65
C GLN A 79 -15.49 -4.74 -0.59
N MET A 80 -14.37 -5.18 -1.18
CA MET A 80 -14.38 -6.11 -2.31
C MET A 80 -14.99 -7.46 -1.92
N ALA A 81 -14.63 -8.02 -0.77
CA ALA A 81 -15.18 -9.30 -0.30
C ALA A 81 -16.71 -9.25 -0.12
N VAL A 82 -17.23 -8.14 0.43
CA VAL A 82 -18.67 -7.93 0.56
C VAL A 82 -19.33 -7.77 -0.82
N HIS A 83 -18.71 -7.02 -1.72
CA HIS A 83 -19.22 -6.84 -3.08
C HIS A 83 -19.25 -8.17 -3.85
N ASN A 84 -18.25 -9.01 -3.65
CA ASN A 84 -18.09 -10.33 -4.30
C ASN A 84 -18.90 -11.45 -3.63
N SER A 85 -19.64 -11.18 -2.55
CA SER A 85 -20.47 -12.18 -1.87
C SER A 85 -21.61 -12.75 -2.74
N GLY A 86 -21.79 -12.24 -3.97
CA GLY A 86 -22.76 -12.68 -4.97
C GLY A 86 -22.18 -13.52 -6.12
N ASN A 87 -21.10 -14.27 -5.95
CA ASN A 87 -20.49 -15.23 -6.90
C ASN A 87 -19.53 -14.70 -7.98
N ILE A 88 -19.21 -13.43 -8.06
CA ILE A 88 -18.18 -12.95 -8.98
C ILE A 88 -16.97 -12.51 -8.16
N LEU A 89 -15.87 -13.27 -8.21
CA LEU A 89 -14.59 -12.86 -7.64
C LEU A 89 -13.99 -11.76 -8.51
N SER A 90 -13.91 -10.56 -7.99
CA SER A 90 -13.27 -9.40 -8.64
C SER A 90 -12.32 -8.71 -7.66
N GLY A 91 -11.35 -8.00 -8.17
CA GLY A 91 -10.40 -7.27 -7.34
C GLY A 91 -9.05 -7.05 -8.00
N GLN A 92 -8.07 -6.66 -7.20
CA GLN A 92 -6.70 -6.40 -7.63
C GLN A 92 -5.73 -7.17 -6.75
N VAL A 93 -4.74 -7.81 -7.39
CA VAL A 93 -3.63 -8.50 -6.74
C VAL A 93 -2.32 -7.97 -7.28
N SER A 94 -1.42 -7.57 -6.39
CA SER A 94 -0.08 -7.08 -6.74
C SER A 94 0.97 -8.11 -6.35
N ILE A 95 1.67 -8.65 -7.34
CA ILE A 95 2.66 -9.73 -7.19
C ILE A 95 4.04 -9.19 -7.54
N GLY A 96 4.99 -9.32 -6.61
CA GLY A 96 6.40 -9.06 -6.82
C GLY A 96 7.13 -10.28 -7.40
N LEU A 97 8.02 -10.05 -8.36
CA LEU A 97 8.83 -11.09 -8.99
C LEU A 97 10.30 -10.71 -8.89
N ALA A 98 11.12 -11.58 -8.34
CA ALA A 98 12.58 -11.39 -8.39
C ALA A 98 13.11 -11.68 -9.79
N PRO A 99 14.06 -10.88 -10.34
CA PRO A 99 14.62 -11.07 -11.66
C PRO A 99 15.24 -12.46 -11.85
N GLY A 100 15.03 -13.05 -13.03
CA GLY A 100 15.60 -14.34 -13.36
C GLY A 100 15.00 -15.53 -12.61
N THR A 101 13.90 -15.33 -11.90
CA THR A 101 13.21 -16.43 -11.23
C THR A 101 12.62 -17.38 -12.28
N ALA A 102 12.56 -18.67 -11.94
CA ALA A 102 11.64 -19.62 -12.56
C ALA A 102 10.18 -19.09 -12.58
N ALA A 103 9.96 -17.95 -11.96
CA ALA A 103 8.79 -17.11 -12.04
C ALA A 103 8.31 -16.90 -13.48
N SER A 104 9.21 -16.74 -14.44
CA SER A 104 8.83 -16.64 -15.86
C SER A 104 8.17 -17.91 -16.40
N SER A 105 8.53 -19.10 -15.93
CA SER A 105 7.92 -20.36 -16.33
C SER A 105 6.65 -20.70 -15.55
N LEU A 106 6.52 -20.22 -14.32
CA LEU A 106 5.35 -20.43 -13.46
C LEU A 106 4.30 -19.33 -13.61
N VAL A 107 4.75 -18.08 -13.78
CA VAL A 107 3.88 -16.90 -13.76
C VAL A 107 2.96 -16.87 -14.98
N MET A 108 3.45 -17.17 -16.18
CA MET A 108 2.61 -17.12 -17.38
C MET A 108 1.48 -18.16 -17.37
N PRO A 109 1.72 -19.43 -16.98
CA PRO A 109 0.63 -20.39 -16.76
C PRO A 109 -0.36 -19.94 -15.68
N LEU A 110 0.14 -19.43 -14.54
CA LEU A 110 -0.70 -18.93 -13.45
C LEU A 110 -1.58 -17.75 -13.90
N LEU A 111 -1.02 -16.78 -14.61
CA LEU A 111 -1.79 -15.64 -15.12
C LEU A 111 -2.87 -16.07 -16.12
N ARG A 112 -2.58 -17.06 -16.95
CA ARG A 112 -3.56 -17.61 -17.89
C ARG A 112 -4.71 -18.27 -17.13
N GLU A 113 -4.40 -19.12 -16.14
CA GLU A 113 -5.39 -19.78 -15.29
C GLU A 113 -6.27 -18.77 -14.55
N ILE A 114 -5.66 -17.74 -13.96
CA ILE A 114 -6.40 -16.66 -13.26
C ILE A 114 -7.33 -15.95 -14.26
N ARG A 115 -6.85 -15.61 -15.45
CA ARG A 115 -7.64 -14.87 -16.44
C ARG A 115 -8.80 -15.70 -17.00
N GLU A 116 -8.61 -17.02 -17.14
CA GLU A 116 -9.64 -17.93 -17.63
C GLU A 116 -10.70 -18.21 -16.55
N THR A 117 -10.27 -18.37 -15.30
CA THR A 117 -11.15 -18.75 -14.18
C THR A 117 -11.81 -17.54 -13.52
N TRP A 118 -11.08 -16.42 -13.40
CA TRP A 118 -11.54 -15.20 -12.72
C TRP A 118 -11.20 -13.94 -13.53
N PRO A 119 -11.90 -13.68 -14.63
CA PRO A 119 -11.58 -12.61 -15.59
C PRO A 119 -11.67 -11.19 -14.98
N ASP A 120 -12.41 -11.03 -13.87
CA ASP A 120 -12.59 -9.75 -13.18
C ASP A 120 -11.50 -9.48 -12.11
N ILE A 121 -10.50 -10.39 -11.97
CA ILE A 121 -9.32 -10.15 -11.13
C ILE A 121 -8.22 -9.48 -11.98
N LEU A 122 -7.81 -8.27 -11.55
CA LEU A 122 -6.67 -7.57 -12.12
C LEU A 122 -5.38 -7.97 -11.40
N VAL A 123 -4.41 -8.50 -12.13
CA VAL A 123 -3.11 -8.86 -11.58
C VAL A 123 -2.06 -7.86 -12.04
N TYR A 124 -1.40 -7.22 -11.06
CA TYR A 124 -0.27 -6.33 -11.27
C TYR A 124 1.04 -7.07 -10.97
N LEU A 125 1.96 -7.09 -11.92
CA LEU A 125 3.28 -7.68 -11.74
C LEU A 125 4.31 -6.57 -11.54
N HIS A 126 5.15 -6.75 -10.52
CA HIS A 126 6.25 -5.86 -10.20
C HIS A 126 7.56 -6.63 -10.16
N GLU A 127 8.50 -6.29 -11.01
CA GLU A 127 9.84 -6.87 -10.98
C GLU A 127 10.77 -5.99 -10.13
N ASN A 128 11.44 -6.60 -9.15
CA ASN A 128 12.42 -5.91 -8.30
C ASN A 128 13.34 -6.91 -7.59
N SER A 129 14.41 -6.42 -6.93
CA SER A 129 15.29 -7.26 -6.11
C SER A 129 14.51 -7.90 -4.95
N GLY A 130 14.94 -9.09 -4.50
CA GLY A 130 14.26 -9.80 -3.43
C GLY A 130 14.12 -8.99 -2.14
N GLN A 131 15.16 -8.21 -1.77
CA GLN A 131 15.10 -7.33 -0.60
C GLN A 131 14.02 -6.25 -0.75
N ALA A 132 13.98 -5.56 -1.89
CA ALA A 132 12.97 -4.53 -2.15
C ALA A 132 11.55 -5.11 -2.21
N LEU A 133 11.40 -6.36 -2.67
CA LEU A 133 10.11 -7.04 -2.70
C LEU A 133 9.64 -7.38 -1.27
N ASN A 134 10.53 -7.87 -0.40
CA ASN A 134 10.22 -8.13 1.00
C ASN A 134 9.72 -6.85 1.71
N GLU A 135 10.44 -5.74 1.56
CA GLU A 135 10.03 -4.45 2.11
C GLU A 135 8.65 -4.03 1.60
N LYS A 136 8.39 -4.21 0.31
CA LYS A 136 7.10 -3.86 -0.29
C LYS A 136 5.95 -4.73 0.21
N VAL A 137 6.17 -6.03 0.47
CA VAL A 137 5.14 -6.89 1.08
C VAL A 137 4.91 -6.48 2.53
N ILE A 138 5.97 -6.30 3.33
CA ILE A 138 5.87 -5.84 4.72
C ILE A 138 5.12 -4.51 4.81
N ASN A 139 5.42 -3.57 3.92
CA ASN A 139 4.79 -2.25 3.87
C ASN A 139 3.41 -2.23 3.19
N GLY A 140 2.88 -3.39 2.81
CA GLY A 140 1.57 -3.51 2.17
C GLY A 140 1.47 -2.86 0.79
N GLN A 141 2.58 -2.69 0.09
CA GLN A 141 2.62 -2.24 -1.31
C GLN A 141 2.42 -3.38 -2.30
N LEU A 142 2.72 -4.60 -1.89
CA LEU A 142 2.47 -5.83 -2.62
C LEU A 142 1.68 -6.79 -1.75
N ASP A 143 0.85 -7.62 -2.37
CA ASP A 143 0.10 -8.66 -1.69
C ASP A 143 0.97 -9.90 -1.44
N MET A 144 1.84 -10.22 -2.40
CA MET A 144 2.78 -11.33 -2.33
C MET A 144 4.01 -11.09 -3.19
N ALA A 145 5.06 -11.86 -2.92
CA ALA A 145 6.25 -11.89 -3.76
C ALA A 145 6.74 -13.31 -3.97
N LEU A 146 7.20 -13.61 -5.19
CA LEU A 146 7.88 -14.84 -5.54
C LEU A 146 9.39 -14.58 -5.52
N LEU A 147 10.06 -15.26 -4.61
CA LEU A 147 11.50 -15.12 -4.35
C LEU A 147 12.18 -16.47 -4.53
N TYR A 148 13.48 -16.45 -4.78
CA TYR A 148 14.29 -17.66 -4.65
C TYR A 148 14.49 -17.98 -3.18
N ASP A 149 14.50 -19.27 -2.87
CA ASP A 149 14.77 -19.94 -1.64
C ASP A 149 15.44 -19.06 -0.56
N ARG A 150 14.64 -18.48 0.32
CA ARG A 150 15.07 -17.72 1.49
C ARG A 150 14.09 -17.92 2.63
N THR A 151 14.63 -18.06 3.82
CA THR A 151 13.84 -17.99 5.04
C THR A 151 13.07 -16.66 5.07
N PRO A 152 11.76 -16.68 5.28
CA PRO A 152 10.97 -15.45 5.36
C PRO A 152 11.53 -14.51 6.43
N GLU A 153 11.61 -13.23 6.13
CA GLU A 153 11.94 -12.23 7.14
C GLU A 153 10.82 -12.13 8.19
N LYS A 154 11.18 -11.68 9.39
CA LYS A 154 10.22 -11.52 10.49
C LYS A 154 9.07 -10.59 10.04
N GLY A 155 7.85 -11.12 10.05
CA GLY A 155 6.65 -10.39 9.60
C GLY A 155 6.08 -10.89 8.26
N LEU A 156 6.71 -11.87 7.63
CA LEU A 156 6.21 -12.54 6.42
C LEU A 156 5.83 -13.99 6.73
N SER A 157 4.80 -14.49 6.05
CA SER A 157 4.47 -15.93 5.98
C SER A 157 4.87 -16.48 4.61
N SER A 158 5.42 -17.66 4.57
CA SER A 158 5.73 -18.42 3.34
C SER A 158 4.56 -19.30 2.93
#